data_d7f7ce1a25eb9ed5b66be62d93d0ab0a
#
_entry.id   d7f7ce1a25eb9ed5b66be62d93d0ab0a
#
_cell.length_a   1.000
_cell.length_b   1.000
_cell.length_c   1.000
_cell.angle_alpha   90.00
_cell.angle_beta   90.00
_cell.angle_gamma   90.00
#
_symmetry.space_group_name_H-M   'P 1'
#
loop_
_entity.id
_entity.type
_entity.pdbx_description
1 polymer ?
#
loop_
_entity_poly.entity_id
_entity_poly.type
_entity_poly.pdbx_seq_one_letter_code
_entity_poly.pdbx_strand_id
1 'polypeptide(L)'
;MSTSPVHPRIPAPISRLAQSEDLEHICLVATDVDGTLTRAGKLDPAALDAIWRLMVAGVTVVPVSGRPAGEVQGLVRYMPGVVRGLAENGLVEIVPDHAPRWLGAPTDRARLHRVGERLNAEFAAGLRVTGDDYCRLGDVAFERDGREEAELLRLRGHAEAMGVHLIWSNVHVHLAEAVPDKGLAVLQLARELAIDPLRIATIGDAPNDAGLFIARRFGLTVGTADVAAQLAYFPEPPRAITAGREAAGFVELAAALLAARGA
;
A
#
# COMPACT_ATOMS: atom_id res chain seq x y z
N MET A 1 -24.60 -19.97 -17.50
CA MET A 1 -23.37 -19.34 -18.00
C MET A 1 -22.23 -19.92 -17.17
N SER A 2 -21.37 -20.73 -17.81
CA SER A 2 -20.27 -21.44 -17.13
C SER A 2 -19.15 -20.42 -16.83
N THR A 3 -18.95 -20.12 -15.56
CA THR A 3 -17.75 -19.39 -15.12
C THR A 3 -16.60 -20.38 -15.09
N SER A 4 -15.77 -20.38 -16.12
CA SER A 4 -14.49 -21.10 -16.07
C SER A 4 -13.70 -20.64 -14.83
N PRO A 5 -13.09 -21.55 -14.06
CA PRO A 5 -12.25 -21.17 -12.93
C PRO A 5 -11.08 -20.34 -13.49
N VAL A 6 -11.00 -19.10 -13.04
CA VAL A 6 -9.82 -18.26 -13.29
C VAL A 6 -8.69 -18.92 -12.50
N HIS A 7 -7.79 -19.62 -13.18
CA HIS A 7 -6.56 -20.11 -12.55
C HIS A 7 -5.81 -18.89 -11.99
N PRO A 8 -5.39 -18.92 -10.73
CA PRO A 8 -4.63 -17.83 -10.16
C PRO A 8 -3.38 -17.61 -11.04
N ARG A 9 -3.24 -16.40 -11.55
CA ARG A 9 -2.08 -16.01 -12.36
C ARG A 9 -0.85 -16.11 -11.47
N ILE A 10 0.12 -16.93 -11.83
CA ILE A 10 1.41 -16.99 -11.12
C ILE A 10 2.19 -15.73 -11.51
N PRO A 11 2.60 -14.89 -10.54
CA PRO A 11 3.40 -13.70 -10.84
C PRO A 11 4.70 -14.06 -11.57
N ALA A 12 5.05 -13.28 -12.59
CA ALA A 12 6.32 -13.45 -13.27
C ALA A 12 7.46 -12.79 -12.46
N PRO A 13 8.70 -13.28 -12.50
CA PRO A 13 9.84 -12.52 -12.00
C PRO A 13 9.95 -11.16 -12.70
N ILE A 14 10.20 -10.07 -11.94
CA ILE A 14 10.32 -8.73 -12.52
C ILE A 14 11.43 -8.65 -13.58
N SER A 15 12.53 -9.36 -13.36
CA SER A 15 13.64 -9.46 -14.31
C SER A 15 13.23 -10.01 -15.67
N ARG A 16 12.26 -10.94 -15.71
CA ARG A 16 11.72 -11.48 -16.96
C ARG A 16 10.84 -10.46 -17.68
N LEU A 17 9.99 -9.74 -16.95
CA LEU A 17 9.15 -8.70 -17.55
C LEU A 17 9.98 -7.54 -18.10
N ALA A 18 11.01 -7.11 -17.37
CA ALA A 18 11.92 -6.05 -17.81
C ALA A 18 12.70 -6.40 -19.11
N GLN A 19 12.85 -7.68 -19.43
CA GLN A 19 13.46 -8.14 -20.68
C GLN A 19 12.46 -8.22 -21.85
N SER A 20 11.18 -8.38 -21.57
CA SER A 20 10.14 -8.64 -22.57
C SER A 20 9.21 -7.46 -22.83
N GLU A 21 9.19 -6.47 -21.96
CA GLU A 21 8.31 -5.31 -22.03
C GLU A 21 9.12 -4.01 -21.97
N ASP A 22 8.64 -3.02 -22.71
CA ASP A 22 9.16 -1.67 -22.58
C ASP A 22 8.56 -1.01 -21.33
N LEU A 23 9.40 -0.72 -20.34
CA LEU A 23 9.03 -0.04 -19.10
C LEU A 23 9.34 1.47 -19.12
N GLU A 24 9.85 1.99 -20.22
CA GLU A 24 10.21 3.42 -20.37
C GLU A 24 9.00 4.34 -20.19
N HIS A 25 7.82 3.87 -20.58
CA HIS A 25 6.57 4.64 -20.49
C HIS A 25 6.09 4.88 -19.04
N ILE A 26 6.57 4.12 -18.05
CA ILE A 26 6.19 4.27 -16.63
C ILE A 26 6.73 5.61 -16.10
N CYS A 27 5.89 6.52 -15.66
CA CYS A 27 6.29 7.85 -15.16
C CYS A 27 5.97 8.07 -13.68
N LEU A 28 5.26 7.13 -13.04
CA LEU A 28 4.95 7.18 -11.62
C LEU A 28 5.08 5.79 -10.99
N VAL A 29 5.67 5.73 -9.79
CA VAL A 29 5.68 4.55 -8.93
C VAL A 29 4.88 4.85 -7.67
N ALA A 30 3.77 4.15 -7.46
CA ALA A 30 3.04 4.16 -6.20
C ALA A 30 3.54 2.98 -5.34
N THR A 31 4.11 3.26 -4.19
CA THR A 31 4.81 2.28 -3.35
C THR A 31 4.24 2.23 -1.95
N ASP A 32 4.04 1.02 -1.41
CA ASP A 32 3.91 0.89 0.04
C ASP A 32 5.21 1.31 0.74
N VAL A 33 5.16 1.46 2.06
CA VAL A 33 6.30 1.92 2.88
C VAL A 33 6.84 0.78 3.74
N ASP A 34 6.01 0.21 4.64
CA ASP A 34 6.45 -0.80 5.59
C ASP A 34 6.57 -2.17 4.95
N GLY A 35 7.79 -2.73 4.91
CA GLY A 35 8.04 -3.99 4.19
C GLY A 35 8.29 -3.79 2.68
N THR A 36 8.30 -2.52 2.21
CA THR A 36 8.56 -2.19 0.80
C THR A 36 9.67 -1.14 0.63
N LEU A 37 9.67 -0.05 1.39
CA LEU A 37 10.76 0.93 1.46
C LEU A 37 11.61 0.77 2.71
N THR A 38 11.12 -0.01 3.68
CA THR A 38 11.82 -0.26 4.94
C THR A 38 12.55 -1.61 4.89
N ARG A 39 13.56 -1.72 5.75
CA ARG A 39 14.20 -2.97 6.14
C ARG A 39 14.18 -3.05 7.66
N ALA A 40 13.64 -4.14 8.20
CA ALA A 40 13.45 -4.31 9.64
C ALA A 40 12.79 -3.07 10.29
N GLY A 41 11.74 -2.51 9.65
CA GLY A 41 10.96 -1.37 10.14
C GLY A 41 11.65 -0.01 10.04
N LYS A 42 12.79 0.11 9.35
CA LYS A 42 13.51 1.39 9.13
C LYS A 42 13.67 1.66 7.64
N LEU A 43 13.55 2.93 7.23
CA LEU A 43 13.82 3.33 5.85
C LEU A 43 15.22 2.87 5.44
N ASP A 44 15.29 2.14 4.33
CA ASP A 44 16.55 1.62 3.81
C ASP A 44 17.26 2.69 2.97
N PRO A 45 18.55 2.98 3.24
CA PRO A 45 19.31 3.94 2.46
C PRO A 45 19.35 3.64 0.96
N ALA A 46 19.37 2.36 0.56
CA ALA A 46 19.35 1.99 -0.85
C ALA A 46 17.99 2.29 -1.51
N ALA A 47 16.88 2.18 -0.77
CA ALA A 47 15.57 2.59 -1.26
C ALA A 47 15.50 4.11 -1.44
N LEU A 48 16.07 4.89 -0.53
CA LEU A 48 16.14 6.35 -0.66
C LEU A 48 16.98 6.79 -1.85
N ASP A 49 18.13 6.15 -2.10
CA ASP A 49 18.95 6.40 -3.30
C ASP A 49 18.18 6.03 -4.58
N ALA A 50 17.49 4.90 -4.58
CA ALA A 50 16.68 4.47 -5.71
C ALA A 50 15.54 5.47 -6.02
N ILE A 51 14.86 6.01 -5.00
CA ILE A 51 13.85 7.07 -5.16
C ILE A 51 14.46 8.31 -5.80
N TRP A 52 15.62 8.75 -5.31
CA TRP A 52 16.33 9.91 -5.87
C TRP A 52 16.68 9.68 -7.35
N ARG A 53 17.23 8.53 -7.68
CA ARG A 53 17.57 8.17 -9.07
C ARG A 53 16.36 8.10 -9.99
N LEU A 54 15.25 7.53 -9.52
CA LEU A 54 13.98 7.53 -10.26
C LEU A 54 13.49 8.95 -10.53
N MET A 55 13.55 9.84 -9.53
CA MET A 55 13.17 11.24 -9.70
C MET A 55 14.05 11.95 -10.75
N VAL A 56 15.37 11.73 -10.70
CA VAL A 56 16.30 12.31 -11.69
C VAL A 56 16.01 11.79 -13.10
N ALA A 57 15.56 10.53 -13.23
CA ALA A 57 15.13 9.92 -14.48
C ALA A 57 13.69 10.30 -14.90
N GLY A 58 13.04 11.24 -14.21
CA GLY A 58 11.68 11.73 -14.52
C GLY A 58 10.54 10.81 -14.07
N VAL A 59 10.80 9.90 -13.11
CA VAL A 59 9.79 9.02 -12.51
C VAL A 59 9.40 9.55 -11.14
N THR A 60 8.14 9.95 -10.96
CA THR A 60 7.61 10.38 -9.66
C THR A 60 7.39 9.18 -8.75
N VAL A 61 7.81 9.28 -7.48
CA VAL A 61 7.51 8.26 -6.47
C VAL A 61 6.51 8.81 -5.46
N VAL A 62 5.45 8.03 -5.22
CA VAL A 62 4.37 8.37 -4.29
C VAL A 62 4.23 7.25 -3.26
N PRO A 63 4.60 7.47 -1.99
CA PRO A 63 4.30 6.52 -0.92
C PRO A 63 2.79 6.44 -0.67
N VAL A 64 2.29 5.22 -0.50
CA VAL A 64 0.88 4.89 -0.22
C VAL A 64 0.85 3.95 0.97
N SER A 65 0.66 4.49 2.16
CA SER A 65 0.92 3.76 3.40
C SER A 65 -0.31 3.62 4.30
N GLY A 66 -0.33 2.56 5.12
CA GLY A 66 -1.22 2.45 6.28
C GLY A 66 -0.79 3.32 7.46
N ARG A 67 0.35 4.00 7.36
CA ARG A 67 0.83 4.93 8.38
C ARG A 67 -0.10 6.14 8.52
N PRO A 68 -0.18 6.75 9.74
CA PRO A 68 -1.01 7.92 9.97
C PRO A 68 -0.59 9.13 9.13
N ALA A 69 -1.53 10.04 8.93
CA ALA A 69 -1.31 11.28 8.20
C ALA A 69 -0.08 12.06 8.69
N GLY A 70 0.13 12.11 10.03
CA GLY A 70 1.29 12.81 10.62
C GLY A 70 2.64 12.17 10.27
N GLU A 71 2.72 10.84 10.21
CA GLU A 71 3.95 10.15 9.80
C GLU A 71 4.21 10.28 8.30
N VAL A 72 3.16 10.12 7.47
CA VAL A 72 3.31 10.32 6.02
C VAL A 72 3.70 11.76 5.70
N GLN A 73 3.24 12.74 6.46
CA GLN A 73 3.70 14.13 6.33
C GLN A 73 5.21 14.25 6.57
N GLY A 74 5.75 13.54 7.57
CA GLY A 74 7.19 13.48 7.79
C GLY A 74 7.94 12.84 6.62
N LEU A 75 7.43 11.73 6.08
CA LEU A 75 8.01 11.05 4.91
C LEU A 75 8.05 11.98 3.71
N VAL A 76 6.92 12.62 3.36
CA VAL A 76 6.84 13.52 2.21
C VAL A 76 7.76 14.73 2.36
N ARG A 77 7.95 15.23 3.60
CA ARG A 77 8.81 16.38 3.86
C ARG A 77 10.30 16.06 3.77
N TYR A 78 10.70 14.86 4.17
CA TYR A 78 12.13 14.55 4.37
C TYR A 78 12.68 13.50 3.41
N MET A 79 11.84 12.77 2.69
CA MET A 79 12.31 11.82 1.67
C MET A 79 12.70 12.57 0.38
N PRO A 80 13.92 12.42 -0.12
CA PRO A 80 14.36 13.04 -1.36
C PRO A 80 13.45 12.65 -2.53
N GLY A 81 13.04 13.65 -3.33
CA GLY A 81 12.23 13.40 -4.53
C GLY A 81 10.74 13.09 -4.30
N VAL A 82 10.29 13.00 -3.06
CA VAL A 82 8.89 12.75 -2.73
C VAL A 82 8.19 14.09 -2.46
N VAL A 83 7.12 14.38 -3.19
CA VAL A 83 6.39 15.65 -3.09
C VAL A 83 4.93 15.49 -2.66
N ARG A 84 4.47 14.25 -2.51
CA ARG A 84 3.13 13.89 -2.01
C ARG A 84 3.11 12.45 -1.55
N GLY A 85 2.14 12.10 -0.71
CA GLY A 85 1.91 10.75 -0.24
C GLY A 85 0.45 10.51 0.10
N LEU A 86 0.06 9.24 0.17
CA LEU A 86 -1.27 8.79 0.55
C LEU A 86 -1.16 8.06 1.88
N ALA A 87 -1.86 8.56 2.88
CA ALA A 87 -1.86 8.05 4.24
C ALA A 87 -3.09 7.18 4.51
N GLU A 88 -3.00 6.37 5.58
CA GLU A 88 -4.13 5.62 6.14
C GLU A 88 -4.84 4.77 5.08
N ASN A 89 -4.01 3.99 4.34
CA ASN A 89 -4.45 3.12 3.24
C ASN A 89 -5.21 3.84 2.13
N GLY A 90 -4.89 5.12 1.89
CA GLY A 90 -5.47 5.92 0.82
C GLY A 90 -6.66 6.76 1.24
N LEU A 91 -6.94 6.93 2.54
CA LEU A 91 -8.02 7.81 3.00
C LEU A 91 -7.66 9.29 2.94
N VAL A 92 -6.37 9.62 3.09
CA VAL A 92 -5.90 11.00 3.20
C VAL A 92 -4.70 11.24 2.29
N GLU A 93 -4.73 12.30 1.51
CA GLU A 93 -3.58 12.79 0.77
C GLU A 93 -2.79 13.83 1.57
N ILE A 94 -1.49 13.72 1.51
CA ILE A 94 -0.53 14.63 2.12
C ILE A 94 0.31 15.29 1.04
N VAL A 95 0.32 16.63 1.04
CA VAL A 95 1.18 17.47 0.20
C VAL A 95 1.93 18.44 1.14
N PRO A 96 3.24 18.66 0.97
CA PRO A 96 3.98 19.59 1.82
C PRO A 96 3.33 20.97 1.85
N ASP A 97 3.35 21.58 3.03
CA ASP A 97 2.83 22.93 3.28
C ASP A 97 1.33 23.14 2.99
N HIS A 98 0.58 22.04 2.81
CA HIS A 98 -0.88 22.04 2.70
C HIS A 98 -1.52 21.25 3.85
N ALA A 99 -2.76 21.60 4.18
CA ALA A 99 -3.56 20.80 5.10
C ALA A 99 -3.82 19.41 4.46
N PRO A 100 -3.85 18.33 5.28
CA PRO A 100 -4.24 17.00 4.80
C PRO A 100 -5.58 17.04 4.07
N ARG A 101 -5.69 16.35 2.94
CA ARG A 101 -6.90 16.33 2.12
C ARG A 101 -7.55 14.95 2.16
N TRP A 102 -8.80 14.89 2.53
CA TRP A 102 -9.60 13.68 2.45
C TRP A 102 -9.83 13.27 0.98
N LEU A 103 -9.65 11.99 0.68
CA LEU A 103 -9.99 11.42 -0.64
C LEU A 103 -11.41 10.86 -0.69
N GLY A 104 -12.10 10.84 0.44
CA GLY A 104 -13.50 10.49 0.62
C GLY A 104 -14.16 11.35 1.68
N ALA A 105 -15.24 10.84 2.28
CA ALA A 105 -15.90 11.51 3.40
C ALA A 105 -15.00 11.49 4.65
N PRO A 106 -15.02 12.54 5.48
CA PRO A 106 -14.37 12.51 6.78
C PRO A 106 -14.95 11.38 7.67
N THR A 107 -14.10 10.77 8.48
CA THR A 107 -14.43 9.63 9.33
C THR A 107 -14.83 10.06 10.76
N ASP A 108 -15.82 9.41 11.37
CA ASP A 108 -16.06 9.45 12.82
C ASP A 108 -15.12 8.47 13.55
N ARG A 109 -13.91 8.92 13.89
CA ARG A 109 -12.93 8.10 14.63
C ARG A 109 -13.44 7.66 16.00
N ALA A 110 -14.27 8.46 16.66
CA ALA A 110 -14.86 8.07 17.94
C ALA A 110 -15.79 6.84 17.79
N ARG A 111 -16.50 6.73 16.67
CA ARG A 111 -17.24 5.52 16.33
C ARG A 111 -16.32 4.33 16.13
N LEU A 112 -15.21 4.49 15.42
CA LEU A 112 -14.24 3.42 15.18
C LEU A 112 -13.62 2.91 16.49
N HIS A 113 -13.25 3.79 17.40
CA HIS A 113 -12.79 3.41 18.75
C HIS A 113 -13.84 2.58 19.49
N ARG A 114 -15.11 3.04 19.50
CA ARG A 114 -16.22 2.27 20.12
C ARG A 114 -16.38 0.88 19.49
N VAL A 115 -16.20 0.74 18.18
CA VAL A 115 -16.23 -0.57 17.52
C VAL A 115 -15.06 -1.44 17.99
N GLY A 116 -13.85 -0.90 18.08
CA GLY A 116 -12.69 -1.62 18.64
C GLY A 116 -12.92 -2.11 20.08
N GLU A 117 -13.49 -1.25 20.92
CA GLU A 117 -13.88 -1.61 22.29
C GLU A 117 -14.93 -2.74 22.33
N ARG A 118 -15.92 -2.69 21.42
CA ARG A 118 -16.92 -3.75 21.29
C ARG A 118 -16.32 -5.06 20.82
N LEU A 119 -15.41 -5.03 19.84
CA LEU A 119 -14.68 -6.23 19.38
C LEU A 119 -13.91 -6.87 20.55
N ASN A 120 -13.30 -6.05 21.41
CA ASN A 120 -12.64 -6.54 22.61
C ASN A 120 -13.61 -7.16 23.62
N ALA A 121 -14.73 -6.50 23.91
CA ALA A 121 -15.70 -6.92 24.91
C ALA A 121 -16.52 -8.15 24.49
N GLU A 122 -16.99 -8.18 23.23
CA GLU A 122 -17.92 -9.18 22.73
C GLU A 122 -17.22 -10.43 22.19
N PHE A 123 -15.99 -10.27 21.65
CA PHE A 123 -15.26 -11.35 20.95
C PHE A 123 -13.87 -11.62 21.53
N ALA A 124 -13.53 -11.00 22.67
CA ALA A 124 -12.22 -11.14 23.32
C ALA A 124 -11.03 -10.87 22.36
N ALA A 125 -11.21 -9.91 21.45
CA ALA A 125 -10.25 -9.64 20.38
C ALA A 125 -8.87 -9.17 20.86
N GLY A 126 -8.79 -8.57 22.08
CA GLY A 126 -7.53 -8.10 22.65
C GLY A 126 -6.83 -7.03 21.80
N LEU A 127 -7.59 -6.24 21.04
CA LEU A 127 -7.05 -5.17 20.20
C LEU A 127 -6.49 -4.05 21.08
N ARG A 128 -5.25 -3.68 20.83
CA ARG A 128 -4.54 -2.58 21.51
C ARG A 128 -4.29 -1.46 20.51
N VAL A 129 -4.84 -0.27 20.76
CA VAL A 129 -4.63 0.92 19.93
C VAL A 129 -3.13 1.21 19.80
N THR A 130 -2.69 1.55 18.59
CA THR A 130 -1.28 1.90 18.32
C THR A 130 -0.86 3.20 18.97
N GLY A 131 0.43 3.33 19.28
CA GLY A 131 0.97 4.55 19.91
C GLY A 131 0.91 5.79 19.01
N ASP A 132 0.66 5.63 17.71
CA ASP A 132 0.56 6.69 16.72
C ASP A 132 -0.90 7.19 16.47
N ASP A 133 -1.87 6.72 17.24
CA ASP A 133 -3.29 7.06 17.08
C ASP A 133 -3.56 8.58 17.14
N TYR A 134 -2.76 9.32 17.91
CA TYR A 134 -2.90 10.77 18.04
C TYR A 134 -2.68 11.56 16.75
N CYS A 135 -2.01 10.98 15.75
CA CYS A 135 -1.74 11.64 14.47
C CYS A 135 -2.45 10.98 13.27
N ARG A 136 -3.46 10.12 13.55
CA ARG A 136 -4.37 9.55 12.55
C ARG A 136 -5.60 10.43 12.36
N LEU A 137 -6.11 10.47 11.14
CA LEU A 137 -7.28 11.24 10.77
C LEU A 137 -8.47 10.37 10.34
N GLY A 138 -8.24 9.31 9.57
CA GLY A 138 -9.27 8.59 8.84
C GLY A 138 -9.53 7.16 9.31
N ASP A 139 -8.62 6.58 10.07
CA ASP A 139 -8.77 5.24 10.60
C ASP A 139 -8.44 5.15 12.09
N VAL A 140 -8.64 3.99 12.69
CA VAL A 140 -8.09 3.62 13.99
C VAL A 140 -7.27 2.35 13.78
N ALA A 141 -6.01 2.39 14.20
CA ALA A 141 -5.10 1.26 14.07
C ALA A 141 -4.85 0.58 15.42
N PHE A 142 -4.67 -0.73 15.36
CA PHE A 142 -4.35 -1.59 16.49
C PHE A 142 -3.10 -2.39 16.17
N GLU A 143 -2.34 -2.74 17.20
CA GLU A 143 -1.21 -3.63 17.06
C GLU A 143 -1.65 -4.98 16.51
N ARG A 144 -0.91 -5.53 15.54
CA ARG A 144 -1.21 -6.86 15.02
C ARG A 144 -0.89 -7.97 16.02
N ASP A 145 0.12 -7.80 16.87
CA ASP A 145 0.49 -8.71 17.96
C ASP A 145 0.66 -10.18 17.51
N GLY A 146 1.16 -10.40 16.28
CA GLY A 146 1.37 -11.74 15.75
C GLY A 146 0.10 -12.54 15.45
N ARG A 147 -1.08 -11.87 15.35
CA ARG A 147 -2.35 -12.53 15.02
C ARG A 147 -2.28 -13.25 13.68
N GLU A 148 -2.82 -14.46 13.69
CA GLU A 148 -2.94 -15.29 12.51
C GLU A 148 -4.03 -14.76 11.57
N GLU A 149 -3.86 -14.99 10.26
CA GLU A 149 -4.78 -14.54 9.22
C GLU A 149 -6.22 -15.05 9.45
N ALA A 150 -6.38 -16.28 9.94
CA ALA A 150 -7.71 -16.85 10.25
C ALA A 150 -8.43 -16.09 11.36
N GLU A 151 -7.70 -15.56 12.35
CA GLU A 151 -8.26 -14.70 13.40
C GLU A 151 -8.69 -13.35 12.82
N LEU A 152 -7.82 -12.73 12.00
CA LEU A 152 -8.09 -11.45 11.35
C LEU A 152 -9.30 -11.52 10.43
N LEU A 153 -9.46 -12.62 9.69
CA LEU A 153 -10.65 -12.87 8.86
C LEU A 153 -11.94 -12.94 9.69
N ARG A 154 -11.91 -13.59 10.87
CA ARG A 154 -13.07 -13.62 11.78
C ARG A 154 -13.39 -12.23 12.34
N LEU A 155 -12.37 -11.50 12.81
CA LEU A 155 -12.54 -10.13 13.31
C LEU A 155 -13.10 -9.20 12.22
N ARG A 156 -12.67 -9.35 10.97
CA ARG A 156 -13.22 -8.62 9.83
C ARG A 156 -14.72 -8.87 9.68
N GLY A 157 -15.17 -10.13 9.74
CA GLY A 157 -16.60 -10.44 9.65
C GLY A 157 -17.42 -9.78 10.77
N HIS A 158 -16.88 -9.72 12.00
CA HIS A 158 -17.54 -9.02 13.11
C HIS A 158 -17.57 -7.50 12.92
N ALA A 159 -16.47 -6.90 12.44
CA ALA A 159 -16.39 -5.47 12.15
C ALA A 159 -17.37 -5.07 11.02
N GLU A 160 -17.44 -5.85 9.95
CA GLU A 160 -18.37 -5.64 8.84
C GLU A 160 -19.84 -5.73 9.29
N ALA A 161 -20.17 -6.64 10.22
CA ALA A 161 -21.49 -6.71 10.84
C ALA A 161 -21.84 -5.46 11.68
N MET A 162 -20.83 -4.71 12.13
CA MET A 162 -20.97 -3.42 12.82
C MET A 162 -20.91 -2.22 11.86
N GLY A 163 -20.83 -2.46 10.54
CA GLY A 163 -20.83 -1.45 9.50
C GLY A 163 -19.51 -0.68 9.40
N VAL A 164 -18.39 -1.33 9.70
CA VAL A 164 -17.03 -0.80 9.49
C VAL A 164 -16.17 -1.84 8.78
N HIS A 165 -15.12 -1.39 8.12
CA HIS A 165 -14.18 -2.24 7.41
C HIS A 165 -12.94 -2.51 8.26
N LEU A 166 -12.49 -3.77 8.26
CA LEU A 166 -11.24 -4.19 8.89
C LEU A 166 -10.28 -4.71 7.82
N ILE A 167 -9.10 -4.10 7.75
CA ILE A 167 -7.99 -4.58 6.93
C ILE A 167 -6.74 -4.69 7.80
N TRP A 168 -5.70 -5.34 7.29
CA TRP A 168 -4.45 -5.49 8.01
C TRP A 168 -3.23 -5.47 7.08
N SER A 169 -2.12 -5.04 7.66
CA SER A 169 -0.78 -5.15 7.11
C SER A 169 0.04 -6.16 7.89
N ASN A 170 1.33 -6.25 7.62
CA ASN A 170 2.25 -7.06 8.42
C ASN A 170 2.44 -6.49 9.84
N VAL A 171 2.10 -5.24 10.08
CA VAL A 171 2.35 -4.50 11.34
C VAL A 171 1.07 -4.22 12.12
N HIS A 172 0.02 -3.76 11.48
CA HIS A 172 -1.19 -3.24 12.13
C HIS A 172 -2.48 -3.86 11.58
N VAL A 173 -3.54 -3.75 12.40
CA VAL A 173 -4.95 -3.98 12.03
C VAL A 173 -5.64 -2.63 12.02
N HIS A 174 -6.42 -2.33 11.00
CA HIS A 174 -7.06 -1.03 10.80
C HIS A 174 -8.58 -1.17 10.76
N LEU A 175 -9.30 -0.28 11.46
CA LEU A 175 -10.72 -0.06 11.28
C LEU A 175 -10.97 1.25 10.54
N ALA A 176 -11.84 1.22 9.53
CA ALA A 176 -12.23 2.39 8.75
C ALA A 176 -13.72 2.36 8.39
N GLU A 177 -14.34 3.53 8.20
CA GLU A 177 -15.74 3.63 7.76
C GLU A 177 -15.89 3.43 6.25
N ALA A 178 -14.93 3.93 5.46
CA ALA A 178 -14.84 3.66 4.03
C ALA A 178 -13.97 2.41 3.78
N VAL A 179 -14.20 1.72 2.67
CA VAL A 179 -13.31 0.63 2.25
C VAL A 179 -11.94 1.21 1.93
N PRO A 180 -10.91 0.92 2.72
CA PRO A 180 -9.56 1.39 2.41
C PRO A 180 -9.06 0.62 1.18
N ASP A 181 -8.71 1.35 0.11
CA ASP A 181 -8.15 0.78 -1.12
C ASP A 181 -7.06 1.71 -1.65
N LYS A 182 -5.81 1.35 -1.38
CA LYS A 182 -4.63 2.08 -1.85
C LYS A 182 -4.65 2.30 -3.36
N GLY A 183 -5.12 1.31 -4.13
CA GLY A 183 -5.19 1.41 -5.59
C GLY A 183 -6.23 2.41 -6.08
N LEU A 184 -7.43 2.48 -5.46
CA LEU A 184 -8.42 3.50 -5.80
C LEU A 184 -7.92 4.90 -5.48
N ALA A 185 -7.21 5.08 -4.37
CA ALA A 185 -6.60 6.35 -4.03
C ALA A 185 -5.54 6.78 -5.07
N VAL A 186 -4.70 5.84 -5.53
CA VAL A 186 -3.73 6.10 -6.61
C VAL A 186 -4.43 6.46 -7.92
N LEU A 187 -5.54 5.78 -8.28
CA LEU A 187 -6.32 6.11 -9.47
C LEU A 187 -6.97 7.50 -9.39
N GLN A 188 -7.45 7.90 -8.20
CA GLN A 188 -7.96 9.24 -7.99
C GLN A 188 -6.86 10.27 -8.17
N LEU A 189 -5.69 10.06 -7.56
CA LEU A 189 -4.52 10.90 -7.73
C LEU A 189 -4.08 11.00 -9.20
N ALA A 190 -4.01 9.86 -9.91
CA ALA A 190 -3.65 9.82 -11.33
C ALA A 190 -4.58 10.68 -12.19
N ARG A 191 -5.89 10.62 -11.93
CA ARG A 191 -6.90 11.43 -12.62
C ARG A 191 -6.66 12.92 -12.39
N GLU A 192 -6.38 13.33 -11.15
CA GLU A 192 -6.12 14.72 -10.79
C GLU A 192 -4.83 15.27 -11.41
N LEU A 193 -3.82 14.40 -11.56
CA LEU A 193 -2.55 14.73 -12.20
C LEU A 193 -2.57 14.58 -13.74
N ALA A 194 -3.70 14.16 -14.31
CA ALA A 194 -3.83 13.83 -15.73
C ALA A 194 -2.78 12.77 -16.20
N ILE A 195 -2.47 11.80 -15.34
CA ILE A 195 -1.57 10.69 -15.65
C ILE A 195 -2.41 9.48 -16.07
N ASP A 196 -2.08 8.89 -17.23
CA ASP A 196 -2.67 7.62 -17.63
C ASP A 196 -2.28 6.52 -16.61
N PRO A 197 -3.24 5.81 -15.99
CA PRO A 197 -2.94 4.72 -15.07
C PRO A 197 -2.03 3.63 -15.67
N LEU A 198 -2.04 3.43 -16.98
CA LEU A 198 -1.14 2.49 -17.64
C LEU A 198 0.34 2.94 -17.62
N ARG A 199 0.60 4.18 -17.26
CA ARG A 199 1.95 4.71 -17.04
C ARG A 199 2.37 4.68 -15.57
N ILE A 200 1.63 3.96 -14.73
CA ILE A 200 1.90 3.81 -13.30
C ILE A 200 2.37 2.39 -13.01
N ALA A 201 3.47 2.26 -12.28
CA ALA A 201 3.85 1.04 -11.61
C ALA A 201 3.44 1.10 -10.14
N THR A 202 3.02 -0.03 -9.58
CA THR A 202 2.69 -0.15 -8.15
C THR A 202 3.54 -1.24 -7.52
N ILE A 203 3.89 -1.08 -6.23
CA ILE A 203 4.60 -2.09 -5.46
C ILE A 203 4.15 -2.13 -4.02
N GLY A 204 4.07 -3.35 -3.44
CA GLY A 204 3.69 -3.61 -2.06
C GLY A 204 4.06 -5.02 -1.61
N ASP A 205 3.76 -5.36 -0.35
CA ASP A 205 4.20 -6.63 0.27
C ASP A 205 3.13 -7.34 1.10
N ALA A 206 1.97 -6.71 1.37
CA ALA A 206 1.01 -7.17 2.37
C ALA A 206 -0.46 -7.11 1.90
N PRO A 207 -1.42 -7.75 2.58
CA PRO A 207 -2.83 -7.81 2.16
C PRO A 207 -3.53 -6.45 1.97
N ASN A 208 -3.13 -5.41 2.69
CA ASN A 208 -3.65 -4.05 2.49
C ASN A 208 -3.20 -3.43 1.16
N ASP A 209 -2.27 -4.06 0.43
CA ASP A 209 -1.83 -3.64 -0.91
C ASP A 209 -2.65 -4.29 -2.03
N ALA A 210 -3.67 -5.09 -1.70
CA ALA A 210 -4.47 -5.79 -2.70
C ALA A 210 -4.99 -4.87 -3.81
N GLY A 211 -5.38 -3.65 -3.48
CA GLY A 211 -5.82 -2.64 -4.44
C GLY A 211 -4.74 -2.19 -5.42
N LEU A 212 -3.46 -2.25 -5.03
CA LEU A 212 -2.30 -1.94 -5.87
C LEU A 212 -2.01 -3.05 -6.89
N PHE A 213 -2.52 -4.27 -6.67
CA PHE A 213 -2.22 -5.43 -7.51
C PHE A 213 -3.28 -5.72 -8.58
N ILE A 214 -4.41 -5.01 -8.58
CA ILE A 214 -5.46 -5.20 -9.58
C ILE A 214 -4.92 -4.88 -10.98
N ALA A 215 -4.68 -5.90 -11.77
CA ALA A 215 -3.91 -5.84 -13.01
C ALA A 215 -4.48 -4.89 -14.09
N ARG A 216 -5.78 -4.61 -14.04
CA ARG A 216 -6.43 -3.71 -14.99
C ARG A 216 -6.36 -2.23 -14.59
N ARG A 217 -5.88 -1.96 -13.38
CA ARG A 217 -5.79 -0.58 -12.86
C ARG A 217 -4.52 0.12 -13.30
N PHE A 218 -3.41 -0.62 -13.44
CA PHE A 218 -2.08 -0.03 -13.62
C PHE A 218 -1.28 -0.74 -14.72
N GLY A 219 -0.30 -0.04 -15.28
CA GLY A 219 0.59 -0.57 -16.31
C GLY A 219 1.48 -1.70 -15.81
N LEU A 220 1.95 -1.61 -14.57
CA LEU A 220 2.75 -2.66 -13.93
C LEU A 220 2.36 -2.78 -12.46
N THR A 221 2.07 -4.00 -12.00
CA THR A 221 1.84 -4.29 -10.58
C THR A 221 2.87 -5.28 -10.08
N VAL A 222 3.55 -4.95 -8.98
CA VAL A 222 4.71 -5.69 -8.47
C VAL A 222 4.49 -6.02 -6.99
N GLY A 223 4.77 -7.25 -6.60
CA GLY A 223 4.92 -7.64 -5.20
C GLY A 223 6.38 -7.78 -4.84
N THR A 224 6.78 -7.46 -3.61
CA THR A 224 8.07 -7.93 -3.08
C THR A 224 8.05 -9.46 -2.94
N ALA A 225 9.21 -10.09 -2.73
CA ALA A 225 9.25 -11.54 -2.51
C ALA A 225 8.39 -12.00 -1.32
N ASP A 226 8.03 -11.08 -0.41
CA ASP A 226 7.19 -11.35 0.76
C ASP A 226 5.76 -11.74 0.39
N VAL A 227 5.25 -11.22 -0.73
CA VAL A 227 3.91 -11.54 -1.27
C VAL A 227 3.74 -13.04 -1.59
N ALA A 228 4.82 -13.75 -1.92
CA ALA A 228 4.76 -15.15 -2.32
C ALA A 228 4.09 -16.06 -1.29
N ALA A 229 4.30 -15.79 0.00
CA ALA A 229 3.69 -16.53 1.10
C ALA A 229 2.23 -16.16 1.36
N GLN A 230 1.72 -15.09 0.76
CA GLN A 230 0.43 -14.48 1.05
C GLN A 230 -0.51 -14.44 -0.18
N LEU A 231 -0.15 -15.09 -1.29
CA LEU A 231 -0.91 -15.03 -2.56
C LEU A 231 -2.39 -15.39 -2.41
N ALA A 232 -2.74 -16.28 -1.48
CA ALA A 232 -4.12 -16.68 -1.22
C ALA A 232 -5.01 -15.57 -0.64
N TYR A 233 -4.43 -14.49 -0.11
CA TYR A 233 -5.17 -13.38 0.50
C TYR A 233 -5.42 -12.21 -0.45
N PHE A 234 -4.90 -12.28 -1.68
CA PHE A 234 -5.14 -11.27 -2.71
C PHE A 234 -6.24 -11.72 -3.66
N PRO A 235 -7.25 -10.87 -3.94
CA PRO A 235 -8.24 -11.13 -4.98
C PRO A 235 -7.60 -11.35 -6.36
N GLU A 236 -6.54 -10.59 -6.65
CA GLU A 236 -5.69 -10.76 -7.82
C GLU A 236 -4.21 -10.66 -7.38
N PRO A 237 -3.36 -11.60 -7.79
CA PRO A 237 -1.93 -11.49 -7.53
C PRO A 237 -1.31 -10.39 -8.40
N PRO A 238 -0.17 -9.78 -7.99
CA PRO A 238 0.57 -8.85 -8.83
C PRO A 238 1.02 -9.51 -10.14
N ARG A 239 1.26 -8.71 -11.18
CA ARG A 239 1.81 -9.22 -12.46
C ARG A 239 3.23 -9.74 -12.31
N ALA A 240 4.01 -9.06 -11.49
CA ALA A 240 5.40 -9.40 -11.23
C ALA A 240 5.67 -9.57 -9.74
N ILE A 241 6.74 -10.30 -9.44
CA ILE A 241 7.30 -10.43 -8.11
C ILE A 241 8.81 -10.21 -8.19
N THR A 242 9.36 -9.52 -7.20
CA THR A 242 10.82 -9.32 -7.09
C THR A 242 11.49 -10.53 -6.43
N ALA A 243 12.78 -10.72 -6.68
CA ALA A 243 13.57 -11.70 -5.93
C ALA A 243 13.93 -11.17 -4.53
N GLY A 244 14.06 -9.85 -4.40
CA GLY A 244 14.31 -9.17 -3.14
C GLY A 244 13.07 -9.07 -2.27
N ARG A 245 13.29 -9.18 -0.94
CA ARG A 245 12.30 -8.92 0.10
C ARG A 245 12.43 -7.47 0.57
N GLU A 246 11.35 -6.91 1.14
CA GLU A 246 11.38 -5.58 1.73
C GLU A 246 11.98 -4.54 0.75
N ALA A 247 12.80 -3.61 1.24
CA ALA A 247 13.45 -2.57 0.44
C ALA A 247 14.29 -3.09 -0.74
N ALA A 248 14.84 -4.31 -0.65
CA ALA A 248 15.57 -4.90 -1.77
C ALA A 248 14.65 -5.17 -2.97
N GLY A 249 13.36 -5.47 -2.73
CA GLY A 249 12.36 -5.60 -3.78
C GLY A 249 12.07 -4.28 -4.48
N PHE A 250 11.93 -3.18 -3.74
CA PHE A 250 11.77 -1.85 -4.33
C PHE A 250 12.98 -1.44 -5.16
N VAL A 251 14.20 -1.69 -4.65
CA VAL A 251 15.45 -1.39 -5.37
C VAL A 251 15.52 -2.17 -6.68
N GLU A 252 15.08 -3.44 -6.71
CA GLU A 252 15.03 -4.26 -7.92
C GLU A 252 14.04 -3.68 -8.96
N LEU A 253 12.84 -3.25 -8.54
CA LEU A 253 11.91 -2.54 -9.43
C LEU A 253 12.53 -1.26 -9.98
N ALA A 254 13.10 -0.43 -9.11
CA ALA A 254 13.73 0.83 -9.52
C ALA A 254 14.85 0.60 -10.54
N ALA A 255 15.71 -0.41 -10.32
CA ALA A 255 16.76 -0.78 -11.27
C ALA A 255 16.20 -1.19 -12.63
N ALA A 256 15.10 -1.95 -12.68
CA ALA A 256 14.44 -2.32 -13.93
C ALA A 256 13.90 -1.09 -14.69
N LEU A 257 13.27 -0.14 -13.98
CA LEU A 257 12.74 1.10 -14.56
C LEU A 257 13.85 2.03 -15.06
N LEU A 258 14.96 2.12 -14.34
CA LEU A 258 16.12 2.93 -14.72
C LEU A 258 16.83 2.32 -15.94
N ALA A 259 17.02 1.01 -15.95
CA ALA A 259 17.63 0.31 -17.07
C ALA A 259 16.84 0.49 -18.39
N ALA A 260 15.50 0.49 -18.33
CA ALA A 260 14.65 0.76 -19.49
C ALA A 260 14.86 2.17 -20.06
N ARG A 261 15.38 3.12 -19.27
CA ARG A 261 15.67 4.51 -19.67
C ARG A 261 17.14 4.75 -20.02
N GLY A 262 18.01 3.73 -19.91
CA GLY A 262 19.44 3.88 -20.10
C GLY A 262 20.14 4.71 -19.01
N ALA A 263 19.56 4.76 -17.78
CA ALA A 263 20.00 5.59 -16.67
C ALA A 263 20.65 4.78 -15.54
#